data_feff56d1e7742d3f7ccfde9274b65bac
#
_entry.id   feff56d1e7742d3f7ccfde9274b65bac
#
_cell.length_a   1.000
_cell.length_b   1.000
_cell.length_c   1.000
_cell.angle_alpha   90.00
_cell.angle_beta   90.00
_cell.angle_gamma   90.00
#
_symmetry.space_group_name_H-M   'P 1'
#
loop_
_entity.id
_entity.type
_entity.pdbx_description
1 polymer ?
#
loop_
_entity_poly.entity_id
_entity_poly.type
_entity_poly.pdbx_seq_one_letter_code
_entity_poly.pdbx_strand_id
1 'polypeptide(L)'
;MYSAEYLNDLRIDTLKQNGQDINEFEHAVSYNNARLGWLIDKDEQQLSRIITGITQDRHEFSHVDNYPTSELRQDRDFLYPWLAYQYIQDDFKVLQNIHLINYNEDFNLGWQHFIKLGIETRDLNDDSPIGYHFNWQSSRGYQADEQLILLEMDAEGVFATSQKDFYQLNLAAEYFYQLAPKWTAYSKLRLSTSKNNYLDRPFALGDETGIRGYPNDYQYGDNQWAFTAELRNYPNIDLYQLAELGWAVFTDIGQAFGGNDNNNAISSPIGSFGIGARVYSSKSSYGNVAHIDLSVPFTSGPEVNSWEWRFQVKNHF
;
A
#
# COMPACT_ATOMS: atom_id res chain seq x y z
N MET A 1 15.03 -23.42 -0.18
CA MET A 1 14.47 -22.43 -1.13
C MET A 1 15.57 -21.42 -1.44
N TYR A 2 15.73 -21.02 -2.70
CA TYR A 2 16.65 -19.95 -3.10
C TYR A 2 15.94 -19.06 -4.11
N SER A 3 16.26 -17.78 -4.12
CA SER A 3 15.85 -16.86 -5.17
C SER A 3 16.85 -15.72 -5.31
N ALA A 4 16.88 -15.14 -6.48
CA ALA A 4 17.58 -13.89 -6.78
C ALA A 4 16.62 -12.97 -7.53
N GLU A 5 16.61 -11.71 -7.15
CA GLU A 5 15.80 -10.65 -7.73
C GLU A 5 16.74 -9.58 -8.26
N TYR A 6 16.44 -9.05 -9.43
CA TYR A 6 17.17 -7.94 -10.03
C TYR A 6 16.16 -6.98 -10.63
N LEU A 7 16.28 -5.71 -10.29
CA LEU A 7 15.55 -4.61 -10.89
C LEU A 7 16.58 -3.54 -11.29
N ASN A 8 16.48 -3.08 -12.51
CA ASN A 8 17.16 -1.87 -12.97
C ASN A 8 16.13 -1.05 -13.73
N ASP A 9 15.80 0.11 -13.20
CA ASP A 9 14.74 0.96 -13.70
C ASP A 9 15.22 2.40 -13.78
N LEU A 10 14.86 3.08 -14.85
CA LEU A 10 15.11 4.50 -15.05
C LEU A 10 13.80 5.14 -15.45
N ARG A 11 13.29 6.02 -14.59
CA ARG A 11 12.00 6.65 -14.80
C ARG A 11 12.04 8.13 -14.43
N ILE A 12 11.04 8.86 -14.87
CA ILE A 12 10.78 10.23 -14.43
C ILE A 12 9.68 10.15 -13.37
N ASP A 13 10.01 10.57 -12.17
CA ASP A 13 9.07 10.70 -11.07
C ASP A 13 8.58 12.15 -11.00
N THR A 14 7.28 12.33 -10.80
CA THR A 14 6.63 13.63 -10.70
C THR A 14 6.27 13.91 -9.25
N LEU A 15 6.68 15.05 -8.73
CA LEU A 15 6.20 15.56 -7.45
C LEU A 15 4.95 16.41 -7.69
N LYS A 16 3.88 16.08 -6.98
CA LYS A 16 2.64 16.85 -7.00
C LYS A 16 2.50 17.67 -5.73
N GLN A 17 1.79 18.77 -5.82
CA GLN A 17 1.33 19.56 -4.68
C GLN A 17 -0.11 19.97 -4.94
N ASN A 18 -1.02 19.64 -4.02
CA ASN A 18 -2.45 19.90 -4.16
C ASN A 18 -3.02 19.38 -5.50
N GLY A 19 -2.51 18.23 -5.99
CA GLY A 19 -2.90 17.63 -7.24
C GLY A 19 -2.23 18.18 -8.50
N GLN A 20 -1.41 19.23 -8.41
CA GLN A 20 -0.67 19.80 -9.54
C GLN A 20 0.77 19.31 -9.59
N ASP A 21 1.27 19.07 -10.78
CA ASP A 21 2.67 18.72 -11.01
C ASP A 21 3.55 19.94 -10.75
N ILE A 22 4.40 19.87 -9.74
CA ILE A 22 5.28 21.00 -9.35
C ILE A 22 6.74 20.75 -9.68
N ASN A 23 7.14 19.50 -9.84
CA ASN A 23 8.50 19.12 -10.14
C ASN A 23 8.58 17.75 -10.79
N GLU A 24 9.59 17.56 -11.63
CA GLU A 24 9.97 16.27 -12.20
C GLU A 24 11.45 16.03 -11.97
N PHE A 25 11.82 14.79 -11.72
CA PHE A 25 13.21 14.37 -11.58
C PHE A 25 13.39 12.97 -12.14
N GLU A 26 14.57 12.74 -12.69
CA GLU A 26 14.97 11.42 -13.13
C GLU A 26 15.37 10.58 -11.93
N HIS A 27 14.88 9.36 -11.86
CA HIS A 27 15.11 8.43 -10.78
C HIS A 27 15.62 7.10 -11.33
N ALA A 28 16.90 6.83 -11.09
CA ALA A 28 17.54 5.56 -11.42
C ALA A 28 17.52 4.65 -10.19
N VAL A 29 16.95 3.45 -10.35
CA VAL A 29 16.87 2.43 -9.29
C VAL A 29 17.66 1.21 -9.71
N SER A 30 18.56 0.74 -8.87
CA SER A 30 19.24 -0.55 -9.02
C SER A 30 19.04 -1.37 -7.74
N TYR A 31 18.23 -2.42 -7.83
CA TYR A 31 17.95 -3.31 -6.71
C TYR A 31 18.39 -4.73 -7.05
N ASN A 32 19.23 -5.29 -6.19
CA ASN A 32 19.69 -6.67 -6.27
C ASN A 32 19.46 -7.35 -4.92
N ASN A 33 18.83 -8.52 -4.95
CA ASN A 33 18.58 -9.29 -3.73
C ASN A 33 18.80 -10.78 -4.01
N ALA A 34 19.69 -11.39 -3.26
CA ALA A 34 19.91 -12.83 -3.30
C ALA A 34 19.62 -13.42 -1.93
N ARG A 35 18.84 -14.51 -1.88
CA ARG A 35 18.42 -15.12 -0.61
C ARG A 35 18.40 -16.63 -0.65
N LEU A 36 18.67 -17.22 0.51
CA LEU A 36 18.59 -18.65 0.80
C LEU A 36 17.71 -18.86 2.02
N GLY A 37 16.78 -19.81 1.94
CA GLY A 37 15.86 -20.10 3.03
C GLY A 37 15.85 -21.59 3.41
N TRP A 38 15.84 -21.85 4.71
CA TRP A 38 15.76 -23.18 5.30
C TRP A 38 14.48 -23.33 6.10
N LEU A 39 13.79 -24.42 5.87
CA LEU A 39 12.66 -24.83 6.69
C LEU A 39 13.19 -25.29 8.04
N ILE A 40 12.69 -24.70 9.16
CA ILE A 40 13.05 -25.09 10.51
C ILE A 40 12.03 -26.07 11.05
N ASP A 41 10.75 -25.72 10.88
CA ASP A 41 9.64 -26.48 11.39
C ASP A 41 8.46 -26.44 10.42
N LYS A 42 7.77 -27.57 10.31
CA LYS A 42 6.55 -27.70 9.52
C LYS A 42 5.68 -28.80 10.12
N ASP A 43 4.51 -28.45 10.54
CA ASP A 43 3.44 -29.41 10.85
C ASP A 43 2.19 -29.11 9.97
N GLU A 44 1.05 -29.67 10.35
CA GLU A 44 -0.21 -29.49 9.61
C GLU A 44 -0.81 -28.09 9.78
N GLN A 45 -0.36 -27.31 10.76
CA GLN A 45 -0.96 -26.02 11.13
C GLN A 45 -0.01 -24.85 11.00
N GLN A 46 1.30 -25.08 10.83
CA GLN A 46 2.25 -23.98 10.77
C GLN A 46 3.51 -24.33 9.98
N LEU A 47 4.18 -23.28 9.54
CA LEU A 47 5.46 -23.37 8.85
C LEU A 47 6.39 -22.26 9.36
N SER A 48 7.62 -22.63 9.71
CA SER A 48 8.67 -21.69 10.11
C SER A 48 9.91 -21.83 9.25
N ARG A 49 10.49 -20.68 8.85
CA ARG A 49 11.72 -20.64 8.05
C ARG A 49 12.70 -19.62 8.62
N ILE A 50 13.99 -19.92 8.51
CA ILE A 50 15.05 -18.91 8.55
C ILE A 50 15.48 -18.62 7.12
N ILE A 51 15.66 -17.36 6.81
CA ILE A 51 16.07 -16.89 5.49
C ILE A 51 17.26 -15.95 5.71
N THR A 52 18.32 -16.13 4.95
CA THR A 52 19.43 -15.17 4.92
C THR A 52 19.63 -14.66 3.50
N GLY A 53 20.14 -13.47 3.37
CA GLY A 53 20.39 -12.89 2.07
C GLY A 53 21.32 -11.70 2.12
N ILE A 54 21.55 -11.14 0.96
CA ILE A 54 22.24 -9.87 0.75
C ILE A 54 21.40 -9.01 -0.18
N THR A 55 21.25 -7.75 0.18
CA THR A 55 20.52 -6.76 -0.62
C THR A 55 21.46 -5.61 -0.95
N GLN A 56 21.46 -5.21 -2.22
CA GLN A 56 21.92 -3.90 -2.68
C GLN A 56 20.69 -3.12 -3.12
N ASP A 57 20.56 -1.90 -2.61
CA ASP A 57 19.45 -0.99 -2.90
C ASP A 57 20.00 0.40 -3.14
N ARG A 58 20.01 0.82 -4.43
CA ARG A 58 20.61 2.06 -4.88
C ARG A 58 19.58 2.92 -5.60
N HIS A 59 19.49 4.17 -5.20
CA HIS A 59 18.65 5.21 -5.78
C HIS A 59 19.50 6.43 -6.10
N GLU A 60 19.49 6.86 -7.34
CA GLU A 60 20.19 8.05 -7.82
C GLU A 60 19.17 9.01 -8.45
N PHE A 61 19.32 10.29 -8.16
CA PHE A 61 18.38 11.31 -8.61
C PHE A 61 19.11 12.37 -9.44
N SER A 62 18.53 12.73 -10.59
CA SER A 62 19.07 13.78 -11.45
C SER A 62 17.98 14.72 -11.96
N HIS A 63 18.39 15.91 -12.36
CA HIS A 63 17.48 16.93 -12.88
C HIS A 63 16.95 16.54 -14.26
N VAL A 64 15.69 16.91 -14.51
CA VAL A 64 15.11 16.98 -15.85
C VAL A 64 15.24 18.42 -16.36
N ASP A 65 15.56 18.59 -17.65
CA ASP A 65 15.90 19.89 -18.27
C ASP A 65 14.87 21.00 -18.04
N ASN A 66 13.59 20.66 -17.89
CA ASN A 66 12.50 21.63 -17.70
C ASN A 66 12.36 22.09 -16.24
N TYR A 67 13.01 21.44 -15.27
CA TYR A 67 12.91 21.69 -13.84
C TYR A 67 14.29 21.82 -13.16
N PRO A 68 15.20 22.69 -13.67
CA PRO A 68 16.58 22.71 -13.22
C PRO A 68 16.82 23.29 -11.83
N THR A 69 15.82 23.98 -11.24
CA THR A 69 15.93 24.65 -9.94
C THR A 69 15.32 23.88 -8.78
N SER A 70 14.82 22.69 -9.04
CA SER A 70 14.19 21.86 -8.03
C SER A 70 15.21 21.28 -7.06
N GLU A 71 14.86 21.16 -5.79
CA GLU A 71 15.65 20.38 -4.83
C GLU A 71 15.65 18.91 -5.27
N LEU A 72 16.83 18.37 -5.55
CA LEU A 72 16.99 16.94 -5.79
C LEU A 72 16.80 16.16 -4.50
N ARG A 73 16.32 14.95 -4.66
CA ARG A 73 16.28 13.96 -3.58
C ARG A 73 17.69 13.50 -3.25
N GLN A 74 17.90 13.05 -2.03
CA GLN A 74 19.19 12.53 -1.63
C GLN A 74 19.39 11.12 -2.19
N ASP A 75 20.53 10.90 -2.87
CA ASP A 75 20.94 9.58 -3.32
C ASP A 75 21.10 8.63 -2.15
N ARG A 76 20.76 7.37 -2.39
CA ARG A 76 20.90 6.29 -1.42
C ARG A 76 21.60 5.10 -2.07
N ASP A 77 22.56 4.50 -1.37
CA ASP A 77 23.22 3.29 -1.80
C ASP A 77 23.50 2.40 -0.59
N PHE A 78 22.65 1.41 -0.39
CA PHE A 78 22.72 0.47 0.70
C PHE A 78 23.22 -0.89 0.21
N LEU A 79 24.10 -1.51 1.00
CA LEU A 79 24.53 -2.89 0.78
C LEU A 79 24.55 -3.61 2.13
N TYR A 80 23.62 -4.51 2.35
CA TYR A 80 23.50 -5.17 3.64
C TYR A 80 23.21 -6.68 3.53
N PRO A 81 24.01 -7.53 4.17
CA PRO A 81 23.61 -8.87 4.54
C PRO A 81 22.51 -8.83 5.60
N TRP A 82 21.60 -9.78 5.55
CA TRP A 82 20.46 -9.83 6.47
C TRP A 82 20.05 -11.24 6.84
N LEU A 83 19.37 -11.36 7.96
CA LEU A 83 18.71 -12.56 8.46
C LEU A 83 17.21 -12.25 8.64
N ALA A 84 16.36 -13.20 8.25
CA ALA A 84 14.92 -13.09 8.47
C ALA A 84 14.34 -14.38 9.05
N TYR A 85 13.28 -14.21 9.83
CA TYR A 85 12.41 -15.26 10.30
C TYR A 85 11.04 -15.10 9.66
N GLN A 86 10.54 -16.18 9.08
CA GLN A 86 9.19 -16.26 8.52
C GLN A 86 8.38 -17.30 9.29
N TYR A 87 7.20 -16.91 9.74
CA TYR A 87 6.20 -17.76 10.35
C TYR A 87 4.88 -17.64 9.60
N ILE A 88 4.28 -18.77 9.27
CA ILE A 88 2.96 -18.84 8.61
C ILE A 88 2.15 -19.90 9.36
N GLN A 89 1.03 -19.45 9.93
CA GLN A 89 0.00 -20.34 10.47
C GLN A 89 -0.98 -20.68 9.34
N ASP A 90 -1.26 -21.95 9.17
CA ASP A 90 -2.19 -22.46 8.15
C ASP A 90 -3.62 -22.44 8.71
N ASP A 91 -4.41 -21.44 8.31
CA ASP A 91 -5.84 -21.34 8.61
C ASP A 91 -6.58 -20.81 7.37
N PHE A 92 -6.50 -21.60 6.28
CA PHE A 92 -7.16 -21.23 5.02
C PHE A 92 -8.67 -21.38 5.11
N LYS A 93 -9.36 -20.35 4.64
CA LYS A 93 -10.82 -20.30 4.46
C LYS A 93 -11.15 -19.91 3.03
N VAL A 94 -12.13 -20.59 2.46
CA VAL A 94 -12.74 -20.18 1.20
C VAL A 94 -13.90 -19.24 1.53
N LEU A 95 -13.77 -18.00 1.12
CA LEU A 95 -14.74 -16.93 1.35
C LEU A 95 -15.30 -16.45 0.01
N GLN A 96 -16.41 -15.73 0.03
CA GLN A 96 -17.05 -15.21 -1.18
C GLN A 96 -17.43 -13.75 -0.98
N ASN A 97 -17.34 -12.94 -2.05
CA ASN A 97 -17.74 -11.53 -2.03
C ASN A 97 -16.90 -10.64 -1.08
N ILE A 98 -15.65 -10.97 -0.90
CA ILE A 98 -14.73 -10.17 -0.08
C ILE A 98 -14.11 -9.07 -0.96
N HIS A 99 -13.24 -9.45 -1.90
CA HIS A 99 -12.65 -8.51 -2.85
C HIS A 99 -13.22 -8.69 -4.26
N LEU A 100 -13.60 -9.90 -4.62
CA LEU A 100 -14.24 -10.24 -5.90
C LEU A 100 -15.77 -10.36 -5.76
N ILE A 101 -16.49 -10.46 -6.89
CA ILE A 101 -17.94 -10.57 -6.94
C ILE A 101 -18.31 -11.98 -7.33
N ASN A 102 -19.13 -12.66 -6.51
CA ASN A 102 -19.64 -14.02 -6.72
C ASN A 102 -18.53 -15.06 -7.01
N TYR A 103 -17.33 -14.81 -6.54
CA TYR A 103 -16.16 -15.66 -6.70
C TYR A 103 -15.67 -16.20 -5.36
N ASN A 104 -15.16 -17.43 -5.38
CA ASN A 104 -14.53 -18.01 -4.19
C ASN A 104 -13.09 -17.54 -4.09
N GLU A 105 -12.74 -17.00 -2.96
CA GLU A 105 -11.44 -16.42 -2.65
C GLU A 105 -10.82 -17.19 -1.49
N ASP A 106 -9.56 -17.60 -1.61
CA ASP A 106 -8.82 -18.30 -0.57
C ASP A 106 -8.08 -17.30 0.33
N PHE A 107 -8.46 -17.26 1.60
CA PHE A 107 -7.81 -16.41 2.62
C PHE A 107 -7.11 -17.27 3.66
N ASN A 108 -5.83 -16.99 3.90
CA ASN A 108 -5.19 -17.50 5.11
C ASN A 108 -5.46 -16.54 6.27
N LEU A 109 -6.33 -16.96 7.18
CA LEU A 109 -6.69 -16.18 8.38
C LEU A 109 -5.70 -16.40 9.54
N GLY A 110 -4.75 -17.33 9.40
CA GLY A 110 -3.69 -17.58 10.37
C GLY A 110 -2.71 -16.42 10.52
N TRP A 111 -1.94 -16.42 11.61
CA TRP A 111 -0.83 -15.48 11.77
C TRP A 111 0.21 -15.69 10.68
N GLN A 112 0.63 -14.59 10.07
CA GLN A 112 1.77 -14.53 9.18
C GLN A 112 2.72 -13.46 9.69
N HIS A 113 4.01 -13.80 9.85
CA HIS A 113 5.04 -12.86 10.25
C HIS A 113 6.26 -13.03 9.36
N PHE A 114 6.83 -11.91 8.97
CA PHE A 114 8.15 -11.86 8.33
C PHE A 114 8.95 -10.75 9.01
N ILE A 115 10.03 -11.12 9.69
CA ILE A 115 10.91 -10.18 10.41
C ILE A 115 12.30 -10.30 9.81
N LYS A 116 12.83 -9.19 9.29
CA LYS A 116 14.15 -9.10 8.67
C LYS A 116 15.01 -8.08 9.42
N LEU A 117 16.26 -8.47 9.72
CA LEU A 117 17.30 -7.62 10.30
C LEU A 117 18.53 -7.66 9.40
N GLY A 118 19.03 -6.51 8.99
CA GLY A 118 20.22 -6.35 8.17
C GLY A 118 21.25 -5.44 8.84
N ILE A 119 22.50 -5.59 8.43
CA ILE A 119 23.62 -4.77 8.88
C ILE A 119 24.18 -4.06 7.66
N GLU A 120 24.22 -2.69 7.69
CA GLU A 120 24.80 -1.90 6.63
C GLU A 120 26.30 -2.14 6.52
N THR A 121 26.77 -2.40 5.29
CA THR A 121 28.20 -2.72 5.04
C THR A 121 28.93 -1.65 4.23
N ARG A 122 28.24 -0.70 3.60
CA ARG A 122 28.88 0.40 2.86
C ARG A 122 29.69 1.32 3.79
N ASP A 123 29.19 1.52 5.00
CA ASP A 123 29.75 2.47 5.96
C ASP A 123 30.76 1.85 6.93
N LEU A 124 31.12 0.56 6.75
CA LEU A 124 32.01 -0.16 7.69
C LEU A 124 33.45 0.39 7.77
N ASN A 125 33.87 1.21 6.82
CA ASN A 125 35.21 1.80 6.80
C ASN A 125 35.28 3.22 7.36
N ASP A 126 34.13 3.80 7.73
CA ASP A 126 34.04 5.11 8.37
C ASP A 126 34.04 4.96 9.88
N ASP A 127 34.44 6.01 10.60
CA ASP A 127 34.31 6.11 12.07
C ASP A 127 32.85 6.15 12.55
N SER A 128 31.93 5.78 11.67
CA SER A 128 30.47 5.78 11.90
C SER A 128 30.04 4.52 12.66
N PRO A 129 28.98 4.60 13.48
CA PRO A 129 28.40 3.41 14.08
C PRO A 129 27.85 2.45 13.01
N ILE A 130 27.79 1.16 13.33
CA ILE A 130 27.23 0.16 12.44
C ILE A 130 25.74 0.45 12.20
N GLY A 131 25.36 0.61 10.92
CA GLY A 131 23.99 0.83 10.52
C GLY A 131 23.15 -0.45 10.51
N TYR A 132 21.86 -0.31 10.73
CA TYR A 132 20.90 -1.42 10.81
C TYR A 132 19.72 -1.19 9.91
N HIS A 133 19.26 -2.25 9.24
CA HIS A 133 18.02 -2.31 8.49
C HIS A 133 17.03 -3.22 9.20
N PHE A 134 15.81 -2.78 9.34
CA PHE A 134 14.71 -3.52 9.97
C PHE A 134 13.51 -3.54 9.05
N ASN A 135 12.86 -4.69 8.92
CA ASN A 135 11.53 -4.80 8.31
C ASN A 135 10.73 -5.86 9.05
N TRP A 136 9.47 -5.55 9.36
CA TRP A 136 8.51 -6.46 9.96
C TRP A 136 7.16 -6.35 9.26
N GLN A 137 6.74 -7.44 8.66
CA GLN A 137 5.41 -7.59 8.07
C GLN A 137 4.62 -8.60 8.90
N SER A 138 3.36 -8.29 9.15
CA SER A 138 2.46 -9.15 9.89
C SER A 138 1.04 -9.05 9.37
N SER A 139 0.34 -10.19 9.28
CA SER A 139 -1.07 -10.21 8.96
C SER A 139 -1.83 -11.25 9.77
N ARG A 140 -3.13 -11.01 9.95
CA ARG A 140 -4.06 -11.91 10.64
C ARG A 140 -5.48 -11.66 10.17
N GLY A 141 -6.25 -12.74 9.99
CA GLY A 141 -7.69 -12.67 9.79
C GLY A 141 -8.47 -13.23 10.99
N TYR A 142 -9.69 -12.74 11.19
CA TYR A 142 -10.64 -13.27 12.16
C TYR A 142 -12.01 -13.36 11.51
N GLN A 143 -12.61 -14.54 11.52
CA GLN A 143 -13.96 -14.79 11.04
C GLN A 143 -14.83 -15.29 12.17
N ALA A 144 -15.99 -14.67 12.37
CA ALA A 144 -17.02 -15.11 13.30
C ALA A 144 -18.40 -14.84 12.69
N ASP A 145 -19.18 -15.87 12.50
CA ASP A 145 -20.50 -15.80 11.85
C ASP A 145 -20.42 -15.05 10.51
N GLU A 146 -21.15 -13.95 10.37
CA GLU A 146 -21.22 -13.09 9.19
C GLU A 146 -20.14 -11.99 9.16
N GLN A 147 -19.16 -12.04 10.06
CA GLN A 147 -18.14 -11.01 10.22
C GLN A 147 -16.76 -11.54 9.81
N LEU A 148 -16.01 -10.71 9.10
CA LEU A 148 -14.61 -10.94 8.78
C LEU A 148 -13.81 -9.67 9.10
N ILE A 149 -12.69 -9.83 9.81
CA ILE A 149 -11.69 -8.78 10.03
C ILE A 149 -10.38 -9.26 9.46
N LEU A 150 -9.75 -8.44 8.61
CA LEU A 150 -8.40 -8.65 8.10
C LEU A 150 -7.50 -7.53 8.64
N LEU A 151 -6.38 -7.90 9.25
CA LEU A 151 -5.42 -6.98 9.83
C LEU A 151 -4.07 -7.14 9.14
N GLU A 152 -3.44 -6.04 8.82
CA GLU A 152 -2.11 -5.97 8.21
C GLU A 152 -1.26 -4.93 8.92
N MET A 153 0.02 -5.23 9.06
CA MET A 153 1.04 -4.31 9.58
C MET A 153 2.30 -4.45 8.75
N ASP A 154 2.88 -3.33 8.39
CA ASP A 154 4.20 -3.21 7.80
C ASP A 154 5.00 -2.16 8.55
N ALA A 155 6.20 -2.51 8.99
CA ALA A 155 7.13 -1.62 9.66
C ALA A 155 8.52 -1.76 9.04
N GLU A 156 9.12 -0.64 8.68
CA GLU A 156 10.50 -0.62 8.18
C GLU A 156 11.31 0.50 8.85
N GLY A 157 12.62 0.33 8.87
CA GLY A 157 13.52 1.36 9.39
C GLY A 157 14.97 1.13 9.00
N VAL A 158 15.69 2.25 8.91
CA VAL A 158 17.13 2.32 8.66
C VAL A 158 17.73 3.24 9.72
N PHE A 159 18.69 2.73 10.47
CA PHE A 159 19.23 3.42 11.64
C PHE A 159 20.76 3.41 11.63
N ALA A 160 21.37 4.48 12.15
CA ALA A 160 22.79 4.61 12.35
C ALA A 160 23.65 4.38 11.09
N THR A 161 23.09 4.65 9.91
CA THR A 161 23.82 4.69 8.63
C THR A 161 24.38 6.09 8.40
N SER A 162 25.07 6.32 7.27
CA SER A 162 25.46 7.67 6.82
C SER A 162 24.26 8.58 6.49
N GLN A 163 23.07 7.99 6.32
CA GLN A 163 21.81 8.69 6.12
C GLN A 163 21.14 9.03 7.46
N LYS A 164 20.15 9.93 7.43
CA LYS A 164 19.32 10.20 8.62
C LYS A 164 18.54 8.95 9.00
N ASP A 165 18.43 8.69 10.31
CA ASP A 165 17.57 7.62 10.81
C ASP A 165 16.15 7.76 10.26
N PHE A 166 15.67 6.69 9.65
CA PHE A 166 14.36 6.60 9.04
C PHE A 166 13.55 5.49 9.70
N TYR A 167 12.27 5.72 9.92
CA TYR A 167 11.31 4.63 10.15
C TYR A 167 9.95 4.94 9.54
N GLN A 168 9.22 3.88 9.22
CA GLN A 168 7.85 3.94 8.75
C GLN A 168 7.05 2.79 9.36
N LEU A 169 5.81 3.07 9.76
CA LEU A 169 4.83 2.08 10.23
C LEU A 169 3.52 2.29 9.48
N ASN A 170 3.01 1.23 8.88
CA ASN A 170 1.70 1.17 8.24
C ASN A 170 0.84 0.12 8.92
N LEU A 171 -0.40 0.48 9.24
CA LEU A 171 -1.42 -0.42 9.78
C LEU A 171 -2.64 -0.35 8.89
N ALA A 172 -3.22 -1.50 8.56
CA ALA A 172 -4.48 -1.58 7.85
C ALA A 172 -5.43 -2.56 8.55
N ALA A 173 -6.71 -2.21 8.58
CA ALA A 173 -7.78 -3.07 9.04
C ALA A 173 -8.93 -3.00 8.06
N GLU A 174 -9.38 -4.17 7.59
CA GLU A 174 -10.60 -4.30 6.79
C GLU A 174 -11.65 -5.05 7.60
N TYR A 175 -12.87 -4.58 7.58
CA TYR A 175 -14.00 -5.20 8.23
C TYR A 175 -15.13 -5.40 7.24
N PHE A 176 -15.62 -6.62 7.18
CA PHE A 176 -16.75 -7.03 6.36
C PHE A 176 -17.83 -7.59 7.27
N TYR A 177 -19.06 -7.13 7.07
CA TYR A 177 -20.26 -7.66 7.73
C TYR A 177 -21.33 -7.99 6.70
N GLN A 178 -21.66 -9.27 6.57
CA GLN A 178 -22.70 -9.73 5.66
C GLN A 178 -24.07 -9.49 6.25
N LEU A 179 -24.71 -8.38 5.85
CA LEU A 179 -26.04 -7.96 6.33
C LEU A 179 -27.16 -8.87 5.81
N ALA A 180 -27.01 -9.37 4.60
CA ALA A 180 -27.93 -10.26 3.90
C ALA A 180 -27.19 -10.98 2.77
N PRO A 181 -27.74 -12.01 2.13
CA PRO A 181 -27.05 -12.79 1.10
C PRO A 181 -26.44 -12.00 -0.07
N LYS A 182 -26.95 -10.79 -0.32
CA LYS A 182 -26.48 -9.90 -1.41
C LYS A 182 -25.94 -8.57 -0.93
N TRP A 183 -25.91 -8.33 0.38
CA TRP A 183 -25.53 -7.07 0.97
C TRP A 183 -24.40 -7.22 1.95
N THR A 184 -23.32 -6.48 1.76
CA THR A 184 -22.17 -6.45 2.64
C THR A 184 -21.87 -5.01 3.07
N ALA A 185 -21.81 -4.76 4.37
CA ALA A 185 -21.18 -3.57 4.89
C ALA A 185 -19.65 -3.81 4.95
N TYR A 186 -18.91 -2.89 4.39
CA TYR A 186 -17.45 -2.92 4.34
C TYR A 186 -16.88 -1.65 4.94
N SER A 187 -15.81 -1.77 5.69
CA SER A 187 -14.99 -0.62 6.06
C SER A 187 -13.50 -0.95 6.04
N LYS A 188 -12.69 0.06 5.74
CA LYS A 188 -11.23 -0.03 5.76
C LYS A 188 -10.66 1.17 6.50
N LEU A 189 -9.79 0.92 7.46
CA LEU A 189 -8.99 1.92 8.15
C LEU A 189 -7.52 1.71 7.79
N ARG A 190 -6.83 2.78 7.43
CA ARG A 190 -5.37 2.81 7.27
C ARG A 190 -4.79 3.88 8.15
N LEU A 191 -3.70 3.55 8.83
CA LEU A 191 -2.92 4.45 9.67
C LEU A 191 -1.46 4.33 9.27
N SER A 192 -0.81 5.43 8.97
CA SER A 192 0.60 5.46 8.60
C SER A 192 1.32 6.55 9.37
N THR A 193 2.53 6.25 9.83
CA THR A 193 3.41 7.22 10.48
C THR A 193 4.86 6.99 10.04
N SER A 194 5.61 8.05 9.88
CA SER A 194 7.03 7.98 9.53
C SER A 194 7.82 9.08 10.21
N LYS A 195 9.12 8.90 10.24
CA LYS A 195 10.08 9.94 10.61
C LYS A 195 11.19 9.96 9.59
N ASN A 196 11.53 11.17 9.12
CA ASN A 196 12.53 11.38 8.08
C ASN A 196 12.27 10.55 6.82
N ASN A 197 11.00 10.39 6.43
CA ASN A 197 10.66 9.65 5.23
C ASN A 197 11.38 10.24 4.02
N TYR A 198 11.75 9.38 3.10
CA TYR A 198 12.40 9.81 1.88
C TYR A 198 11.45 10.65 1.03
N LEU A 199 11.95 11.77 0.49
CA LEU A 199 11.13 12.71 -0.28
C LEU A 199 10.57 12.13 -1.59
N ASP A 200 11.11 11.01 -2.06
CA ASP A 200 10.58 10.24 -3.19
C ASP A 200 9.52 9.20 -2.80
N ARG A 201 9.24 9.04 -1.48
CA ARG A 201 8.26 8.10 -0.94
C ARG A 201 7.36 8.76 0.12
N PRO A 202 6.80 9.96 -0.14
CA PRO A 202 5.98 10.66 0.86
C PRO A 202 4.68 9.90 1.12
N PHE A 203 4.09 10.09 2.31
CA PHE A 203 2.69 9.75 2.47
C PHE A 203 1.84 10.81 1.78
N ALA A 204 1.11 10.37 0.77
CA ALA A 204 0.23 11.21 -0.01
C ALA A 204 -1.21 10.70 0.08
N LEU A 205 -2.16 11.60 0.18
CA LEU A 205 -3.58 11.31 0.26
C LEU A 205 -4.32 11.95 -0.90
N GLY A 206 -5.12 11.16 -1.61
CA GLY A 206 -5.91 11.56 -2.77
C GLY A 206 -6.67 10.37 -3.35
N ASP A 207 -7.05 10.45 -4.62
CA ASP A 207 -7.90 9.45 -5.27
C ASP A 207 -7.31 8.03 -5.23
N GLU A 208 -6.07 7.83 -5.68
CA GLU A 208 -5.42 6.51 -5.71
C GLU A 208 -5.10 5.99 -4.31
N THR A 209 -4.93 6.87 -3.35
CA THR A 209 -4.61 6.52 -1.97
C THR A 209 -5.84 6.44 -1.07
N GLY A 210 -7.05 6.52 -1.63
CA GLY A 210 -8.30 6.10 -1.00
C GLY A 210 -9.27 7.19 -0.60
N ILE A 211 -9.10 8.42 -1.05
CA ILE A 211 -10.09 9.50 -0.91
C ILE A 211 -10.59 9.88 -2.31
N ARG A 212 -11.58 9.15 -2.78
CA ARG A 212 -12.17 9.36 -4.11
C ARG A 212 -12.71 10.78 -4.27
N GLY A 213 -12.58 11.35 -5.47
CA GLY A 213 -13.06 12.70 -5.79
C GLY A 213 -12.07 13.82 -5.50
N TYR A 214 -10.88 13.51 -4.99
CA TYR A 214 -9.78 14.44 -4.88
C TYR A 214 -8.68 14.09 -5.88
N PRO A 215 -7.92 15.07 -6.37
CA PRO A 215 -6.75 14.78 -7.21
C PRO A 215 -5.78 13.83 -6.52
N ASN A 216 -4.99 13.11 -7.31
CA ASN A 216 -3.92 12.29 -6.78
C ASN A 216 -2.91 13.17 -6.02
N ASP A 217 -2.39 12.63 -4.90
CA ASP A 217 -1.38 13.31 -4.10
C ASP A 217 -1.81 14.72 -3.66
N TYR A 218 -3.04 14.84 -3.16
CA TYR A 218 -3.63 16.11 -2.78
C TYR A 218 -3.13 16.66 -1.45
N GLN A 219 -2.97 15.79 -0.45
CA GLN A 219 -2.35 16.12 0.83
C GLN A 219 -1.10 15.27 1.06
N TYR A 220 -0.11 15.88 1.71
CA TYR A 220 1.13 15.22 2.13
C TYR A 220 1.37 15.37 3.62
N GLY A 221 2.11 14.42 4.22
CA GLY A 221 2.53 14.50 5.60
C GLY A 221 3.43 13.36 6.03
N ASP A 222 4.00 13.49 7.23
CA ASP A 222 4.73 12.41 7.88
C ASP A 222 3.77 11.36 8.50
N ASN A 223 2.52 11.75 8.68
CA ASN A 223 1.46 10.91 9.21
C ASN A 223 0.24 10.94 8.29
N GLN A 224 -0.48 9.83 8.22
CA GLN A 224 -1.68 9.71 7.42
C GLN A 224 -2.68 8.77 8.10
N TRP A 225 -3.96 9.10 8.01
CA TRP A 225 -5.04 8.17 8.24
C TRP A 225 -6.07 8.29 7.14
N ALA A 226 -6.69 7.16 6.77
CA ALA A 226 -7.77 7.11 5.80
C ALA A 226 -8.79 6.06 6.23
N PHE A 227 -10.05 6.43 6.17
CA PHE A 227 -11.20 5.57 6.47
C PHE A 227 -12.16 5.56 5.30
N THR A 228 -12.53 4.36 4.86
CA THR A 228 -13.55 4.10 3.84
C THR A 228 -14.68 3.30 4.47
N ALA A 229 -15.92 3.66 4.20
CA ALA A 229 -17.09 2.82 4.47
C ALA A 229 -17.90 2.64 3.19
N GLU A 230 -18.33 1.40 2.92
CA GLU A 230 -19.12 1.06 1.74
C GLU A 230 -20.28 0.13 2.13
N LEU A 231 -21.44 0.36 1.53
CA LEU A 231 -22.52 -0.61 1.49
C LEU A 231 -22.56 -1.19 0.09
N ARG A 232 -22.16 -2.47 -0.03
CA ARG A 232 -22.02 -3.20 -1.29
C ARG A 232 -23.24 -4.08 -1.53
N ASN A 233 -23.68 -4.13 -2.78
CA ASN A 233 -24.72 -5.05 -3.22
C ASN A 233 -24.28 -5.83 -4.46
N TYR A 234 -24.39 -7.15 -4.39
CA TYR A 234 -24.07 -8.08 -5.47
C TYR A 234 -25.32 -8.89 -5.84
N PRO A 235 -26.16 -8.36 -6.74
CA PRO A 235 -27.50 -8.90 -7.01
C PRO A 235 -27.52 -10.18 -7.86
N ASN A 236 -26.36 -10.75 -8.24
CA ASN A 236 -26.18 -11.89 -9.15
C ASN A 236 -26.76 -11.58 -10.54
N ILE A 237 -26.51 -10.37 -11.04
CA ILE A 237 -26.86 -9.99 -12.43
C ILE A 237 -25.69 -10.36 -13.30
N ASP A 238 -25.92 -11.36 -14.14
CA ASP A 238 -24.97 -11.82 -15.16
C ASP A 238 -25.32 -11.20 -16.52
N LEU A 239 -24.37 -10.49 -17.11
CA LEU A 239 -24.47 -9.96 -18.45
C LEU A 239 -23.93 -10.95 -19.48
N TYR A 240 -24.81 -11.73 -20.08
CA TYR A 240 -24.50 -12.66 -21.17
C TYR A 240 -23.37 -13.64 -20.85
N GLN A 241 -23.18 -14.05 -19.59
CA GLN A 241 -22.09 -14.89 -19.12
C GLN A 241 -20.67 -14.28 -19.40
N LEU A 242 -20.60 -12.97 -19.49
CA LEU A 242 -19.35 -12.23 -19.73
C LEU A 242 -18.92 -11.42 -18.52
N ALA A 243 -19.89 -10.85 -17.81
CA ALA A 243 -19.61 -10.00 -16.66
C ALA A 243 -20.72 -10.06 -15.62
N GLU A 244 -20.35 -10.01 -14.37
CA GLU A 244 -21.28 -9.88 -13.25
C GLU A 244 -21.26 -8.44 -12.71
N LEU A 245 -22.45 -7.96 -12.34
CA LEU A 245 -22.65 -6.60 -11.89
C LEU A 245 -22.94 -6.51 -10.40
N GLY A 246 -22.33 -5.53 -9.78
CA GLY A 246 -22.65 -5.08 -8.44
C GLY A 246 -22.67 -3.55 -8.37
N TRP A 247 -23.02 -3.02 -7.23
CA TRP A 247 -22.96 -1.59 -6.96
C TRP A 247 -22.64 -1.33 -5.48
N ALA A 248 -22.17 -0.13 -5.18
CA ALA A 248 -21.87 0.32 -3.85
C ALA A 248 -22.28 1.78 -3.65
N VAL A 249 -22.67 2.14 -2.45
CA VAL A 249 -22.62 3.51 -1.96
C VAL A 249 -21.48 3.60 -0.96
N PHE A 250 -20.76 4.73 -0.95
CA PHE A 250 -19.55 4.85 -0.15
C PHE A 250 -19.34 6.24 0.43
N THR A 251 -18.51 6.30 1.44
CA THR A 251 -17.90 7.52 1.95
C THR A 251 -16.46 7.26 2.30
N ASP A 252 -15.60 8.22 1.96
CA ASP A 252 -14.17 8.23 2.28
C ASP A 252 -13.86 9.47 3.11
N ILE A 253 -13.00 9.35 4.11
CA ILE A 253 -12.50 10.47 4.90
C ILE A 253 -11.06 10.18 5.34
N GLY A 254 -10.20 11.20 5.34
CA GLY A 254 -8.83 11.05 5.79
C GLY A 254 -8.09 12.37 5.89
N GLN A 255 -6.85 12.28 6.36
CA GLN A 255 -5.95 13.41 6.47
C GLN A 255 -4.50 12.92 6.38
N ALA A 256 -3.66 13.65 5.64
CA ALA A 256 -2.20 13.58 5.76
C ALA A 256 -1.72 14.85 6.45
N PHE A 257 -0.83 14.71 7.45
CA PHE A 257 -0.42 15.82 8.32
C PHE A 257 0.98 15.60 8.90
N GLY A 258 1.57 16.67 9.44
CA GLY A 258 2.94 16.66 9.97
C GLY A 258 4.01 16.86 8.89
N GLY A 259 5.25 17.05 9.29
CA GLY A 259 6.34 17.35 8.37
C GLY A 259 6.15 18.70 7.66
N ASN A 260 6.07 18.66 6.34
CA ASN A 260 5.87 19.83 5.48
C ASN A 260 4.41 20.09 5.10
N ASP A 261 3.46 19.75 5.98
CA ASP A 261 2.02 19.90 5.73
C ASP A 261 1.55 21.35 5.50
N ASN A 262 2.37 22.34 5.83
CA ASN A 262 2.13 23.76 5.54
C ASN A 262 1.93 24.03 4.03
N ASN A 263 2.34 23.13 3.17
CA ASN A 263 2.15 23.21 1.72
C ASN A 263 0.78 22.65 1.27
N ASN A 264 0.04 21.98 2.15
CA ASN A 264 -1.30 21.51 1.85
C ASN A 264 -2.29 22.69 1.80
N ALA A 265 -3.00 22.87 0.68
CA ALA A 265 -4.02 23.91 0.56
C ALA A 265 -5.19 23.71 1.53
N ILE A 266 -5.47 22.45 1.87
CA ILE A 266 -6.41 22.05 2.92
C ILE A 266 -5.63 21.24 3.95
N SER A 267 -5.47 21.77 5.15
CA SER A 267 -4.78 21.10 6.26
C SER A 267 -5.72 20.34 7.22
N SER A 268 -7.04 20.44 7.02
CA SER A 268 -8.06 19.67 7.73
C SER A 268 -8.36 18.33 7.04
N PRO A 269 -9.08 17.39 7.68
CA PRO A 269 -9.54 16.18 7.01
C PRO A 269 -10.31 16.50 5.73
N ILE A 270 -10.04 15.72 4.69
CA ILE A 270 -10.77 15.73 3.41
C ILE A 270 -11.62 14.48 3.30
N GLY A 271 -12.70 14.53 2.52
CA GLY A 271 -13.54 13.37 2.33
C GLY A 271 -14.58 13.57 1.24
N SER A 272 -15.24 12.49 0.88
CA SER A 272 -16.25 12.43 -0.16
C SER A 272 -17.32 11.39 0.14
N PHE A 273 -18.43 11.48 -0.56
CA PHE A 273 -19.40 10.40 -0.67
C PHE A 273 -19.70 10.12 -2.15
N GLY A 274 -20.20 8.93 -2.43
CA GLY A 274 -20.48 8.57 -3.80
C GLY A 274 -21.22 7.26 -3.98
N ILE A 275 -21.42 6.94 -5.25
CA ILE A 275 -21.99 5.68 -5.70
C ILE A 275 -21.08 5.08 -6.77
N GLY A 276 -21.05 3.75 -6.87
CA GLY A 276 -20.21 3.10 -7.87
C GLY A 276 -20.79 1.80 -8.37
N ALA A 277 -20.56 1.54 -9.66
CA ALA A 277 -20.76 0.23 -10.24
C ALA A 277 -19.53 -0.63 -10.07
N ARG A 278 -19.74 -1.93 -9.94
CA ARG A 278 -18.72 -2.97 -9.84
C ARG A 278 -18.97 -3.97 -10.95
N VAL A 279 -17.97 -4.20 -11.77
CA VAL A 279 -18.08 -5.11 -12.92
C VAL A 279 -16.98 -6.15 -12.83
N TYR A 280 -17.35 -7.38 -12.60
CA TYR A 280 -16.44 -8.52 -12.58
C TYR A 280 -16.50 -9.25 -13.92
N SER A 281 -15.37 -9.49 -14.57
CA SER A 281 -15.30 -10.28 -15.79
C SER A 281 -15.23 -11.76 -15.44
N SER A 282 -16.31 -12.50 -15.66
CA SER A 282 -16.40 -13.95 -15.40
C SER A 282 -15.46 -14.80 -16.28
N LYS A 283 -14.90 -14.21 -17.34
CA LYS A 283 -13.92 -14.85 -18.24
C LYS A 283 -12.49 -14.39 -18.07
N SER A 284 -12.24 -13.46 -17.14
CA SER A 284 -10.88 -13.07 -16.78
C SER A 284 -10.25 -14.14 -15.90
N SER A 285 -9.11 -14.68 -16.34
CA SER A 285 -8.32 -15.63 -15.55
C SER A 285 -7.65 -15.00 -14.33
N TYR A 286 -7.67 -13.66 -14.23
CA TYR A 286 -6.96 -12.91 -13.19
C TYR A 286 -7.86 -12.28 -12.12
N GLY A 287 -9.18 -12.54 -12.14
CA GLY A 287 -10.07 -12.05 -11.09
C GLY A 287 -10.19 -10.52 -11.01
N ASN A 288 -10.20 -9.81 -12.15
CA ASN A 288 -10.24 -8.35 -12.17
C ASN A 288 -11.65 -7.82 -11.94
N VAL A 289 -11.80 -6.83 -11.05
CA VAL A 289 -13.04 -6.08 -10.86
C VAL A 289 -12.84 -4.64 -11.31
N ALA A 290 -13.63 -4.19 -12.27
CA ALA A 290 -13.69 -2.79 -12.68
C ALA A 290 -14.62 -2.02 -11.72
N HIS A 291 -14.12 -0.93 -11.17
CA HIS A 291 -14.86 0.04 -10.37
C HIS A 291 -15.11 1.29 -11.21
N ILE A 292 -16.38 1.70 -11.29
CA ILE A 292 -16.79 2.95 -11.95
C ILE A 292 -17.50 3.75 -10.87
N ASP A 293 -16.82 4.72 -10.31
CA ASP A 293 -17.29 5.50 -9.16
C ASP A 293 -17.64 6.94 -9.58
N LEU A 294 -18.73 7.47 -9.05
CA LEU A 294 -19.08 8.88 -9.07
C LEU A 294 -19.02 9.40 -7.63
N SER A 295 -18.17 10.38 -7.39
CA SER A 295 -17.90 10.94 -6.07
C SER A 295 -18.13 12.44 -6.01
N VAL A 296 -18.55 12.91 -4.84
CA VAL A 296 -18.77 14.32 -4.50
C VAL A 296 -17.93 14.66 -3.28
N PRO A 297 -16.88 15.48 -3.41
CA PRO A 297 -16.06 15.93 -2.28
C PRO A 297 -16.85 16.76 -1.28
N PHE A 298 -16.47 16.66 0.01
CA PHE A 298 -17.09 17.47 1.08
C PHE A 298 -16.52 18.88 1.15
N THR A 299 -15.27 19.06 0.73
CA THR A 299 -14.54 20.33 0.83
C THR A 299 -14.12 20.82 -0.54
N SER A 300 -14.35 22.11 -0.80
CA SER A 300 -13.82 22.78 -1.99
C SER A 300 -12.37 23.22 -1.77
N GLY A 301 -11.55 23.12 -2.78
CA GLY A 301 -10.16 23.54 -2.77
C GLY A 301 -9.58 23.66 -4.16
N PRO A 302 -8.31 24.06 -4.30
CA PRO A 302 -7.66 24.05 -5.61
C PRO A 302 -7.78 22.68 -6.27
N GLU A 303 -8.01 22.64 -7.56
CA GLU A 303 -8.13 21.42 -8.38
C GLU A 303 -9.21 20.42 -7.92
N VAL A 304 -10.04 20.74 -6.93
CA VAL A 304 -11.14 19.89 -6.47
C VAL A 304 -12.42 20.26 -7.25
N ASN A 305 -12.89 19.32 -8.06
CA ASN A 305 -14.13 19.44 -8.78
C ASN A 305 -15.34 19.27 -7.87
N SER A 306 -16.51 19.82 -8.25
CA SER A 306 -17.75 19.61 -7.49
C SER A 306 -18.25 18.18 -7.52
N TRP A 307 -17.87 17.41 -8.50
CA TRP A 307 -18.03 15.96 -8.61
C TRP A 307 -16.96 15.40 -9.54
N GLU A 308 -16.64 14.10 -9.39
CA GLU A 308 -15.68 13.41 -10.21
C GLU A 308 -16.13 11.98 -10.47
N TRP A 309 -15.85 11.48 -11.68
CA TRP A 309 -16.00 10.07 -11.98
C TRP A 309 -14.64 9.42 -12.14
N ARG A 310 -14.55 8.15 -11.71
CA ARG A 310 -13.34 7.37 -11.72
C ARG A 310 -13.59 6.01 -12.35
N PHE A 311 -12.64 5.55 -13.13
CA PHE A 311 -12.55 4.17 -13.58
C PHE A 311 -11.26 3.54 -13.05
N GLN A 312 -11.39 2.43 -12.34
CA GLN A 312 -10.24 1.69 -11.82
C GLN A 312 -10.48 0.20 -11.99
N VAL A 313 -9.46 -0.53 -12.46
CA VAL A 313 -9.45 -1.99 -12.44
C VAL A 313 -8.62 -2.43 -11.25
N LYS A 314 -9.23 -3.17 -10.33
CA LYS A 314 -8.56 -3.77 -9.18
C LYS A 314 -8.24 -5.22 -9.49
N ASN A 315 -6.97 -5.56 -9.37
CA ASN A 315 -6.49 -6.93 -9.45
C ASN A 315 -6.26 -7.41 -8.02
N HIS A 316 -6.81 -8.57 -7.68
CA HIS A 316 -6.50 -9.23 -6.42
C HIS A 316 -5.71 -10.51 -6.75
N PHE A 317 -4.51 -10.60 -6.21
CA PHE A 317 -3.66 -11.77 -6.26
C PHE A 317 -3.50 -12.35 -4.86
#